data_a4be5b6302970c22ab736dd5011448df
#
_entry.id   a4be5b6302970c22ab736dd5011448df
#
_cell.length_a   1.000
_cell.length_b   1.000
_cell.length_c   1.000
_cell.angle_alpha   90.00
_cell.angle_beta   90.00
_cell.angle_gamma   90.00
#
_symmetry.space_group_name_H-M   'P 1'
#
loop_
_entity.id
_entity.type
_entity.pdbx_description
1 polymer ?
#
loop_
_entity_poly.entity_id
_entity_poly.type
_entity_poly.pdbx_seq_one_letter_code
_entity_poly.pdbx_strand_id
1 'polypeptide(L)'
;MVETTKRYLILLALAISFNAASADVWDTLCIDNYHVDSTEIGALKAEINALTFFQDNELSGNLMKGYTLPGAWLQPKLTITPIPQIHIEAGVHLMLFHGANRYPNYAYHDIATWKGNQYQRGVHALPYFRAQANVRNLSLVLGNLYGAQNHQLIRPLFNPEQNLSADPEMGFQMLLDRRRVHLDLWLNWQSYIFNLDTHQEAFTVGANATLHWNRDKAKALQWETPLQILLQHRGGEQDVTDLGVQTLCNGSAGLRLTYRPTGKKLTSLRAETNVLGSWQQHGTLWPFETGLALHAGVNAVLFRDLNVEVGYFSAPRQYANLFGSPLFSTISIKHQGKVFEGMHTPYASVGYGHQFTPAYRLGAQVDLYDTCSKGHSNLLFAFGVYLRVCPSFILKR
;
A
#
# COMPACT_ATOMS: atom_id res chain seq x y z
N MET A 1 33.16 29.97 -11.28
CA MET A 1 31.88 30.40 -10.70
C MET A 1 30.66 30.07 -11.61
N VAL A 2 30.74 30.22 -12.91
CA VAL A 2 29.63 29.92 -13.85
C VAL A 2 29.34 28.41 -13.99
N GLU A 3 30.38 27.57 -13.90
CA GLU A 3 30.26 26.11 -14.02
C GLU A 3 29.63 25.44 -12.79
N THR A 4 29.91 25.97 -11.61
CA THR A 4 29.30 25.51 -10.35
C THR A 4 27.81 25.82 -10.30
N THR A 5 27.40 27.01 -10.79
CA THR A 5 25.99 27.41 -10.86
C THR A 5 25.19 26.56 -11.85
N LYS A 6 25.80 26.14 -12.96
CA LYS A 6 25.17 25.21 -13.92
C LYS A 6 24.97 23.80 -13.31
N ARG A 7 25.92 23.30 -12.51
CA ARG A 7 25.78 22.01 -11.81
C ARG A 7 24.67 22.04 -10.78
N TYR A 8 24.51 23.13 -10.02
CA TYR A 8 23.39 23.28 -9.07
C TYR A 8 22.05 23.48 -9.77
N LEU A 9 22.01 24.12 -10.93
CA LEU A 9 20.80 24.24 -11.75
C LEU A 9 20.39 22.91 -12.39
N ILE A 10 21.34 22.07 -12.78
CA ILE A 10 21.07 20.71 -13.32
C ILE A 10 20.63 19.77 -12.19
N LEU A 11 21.25 19.86 -11.00
CA LEU A 11 20.83 19.11 -9.82
C LEU A 11 19.45 19.58 -9.31
N LEU A 12 19.15 20.87 -9.40
CA LEU A 12 17.82 21.41 -9.08
C LEU A 12 16.78 21.01 -10.13
N ALA A 13 17.14 20.93 -11.42
CA ALA A 13 16.27 20.47 -12.50
C ALA A 13 16.03 18.95 -12.45
N LEU A 14 17.01 18.14 -12.03
CA LEU A 14 16.85 16.70 -11.79
C LEU A 14 16.01 16.41 -10.53
N ALA A 15 16.11 17.26 -9.49
CA ALA A 15 15.23 17.16 -8.32
C ALA A 15 13.77 17.59 -8.63
N ILE A 16 13.53 18.32 -9.71
CA ILE A 16 12.19 18.77 -10.13
C ILE A 16 11.48 17.71 -11.00
N SER A 17 12.18 16.71 -11.53
CA SER A 17 11.60 15.70 -12.43
C SER A 17 10.87 14.53 -11.71
N PHE A 18 10.86 14.48 -10.36
CA PHE A 18 10.13 13.47 -9.57
C PHE A 18 8.96 14.04 -8.76
N ASN A 19 8.30 15.07 -9.27
CA ASN A 19 6.99 15.44 -8.77
C ASN A 19 5.91 14.67 -9.55
N ALA A 20 5.81 13.37 -9.34
CA ALA A 20 4.49 12.75 -9.38
C ALA A 20 3.66 13.54 -8.36
N ALA A 21 2.64 14.27 -8.81
CA ALA A 21 1.71 14.93 -7.91
C ALA A 21 1.11 13.82 -7.04
N SER A 22 1.66 13.64 -5.85
CA SER A 22 1.17 12.65 -4.89
C SER A 22 -0.27 13.01 -4.59
N ALA A 23 -1.11 12.03 -4.69
CA ALA A 23 -2.53 12.25 -4.49
C ALA A 23 -2.94 11.98 -3.04
N ASP A 24 -2.11 11.32 -2.24
CA ASP A 24 -2.42 10.91 -0.88
C ASP A 24 -1.20 11.14 0.03
N VAL A 25 -1.46 11.26 1.34
CA VAL A 25 -0.44 11.30 2.40
C VAL A 25 0.43 10.05 2.34
N TRP A 26 -0.17 8.89 2.12
CA TRP A 26 0.50 7.60 2.02
C TRP A 26 1.45 7.53 0.82
N ASP A 27 1.05 8.11 -0.31
CA ASP A 27 1.95 8.21 -1.47
C ASP A 27 3.19 9.04 -1.13
N THR A 28 3.00 10.17 -0.43
CA THR A 28 4.12 11.00 0.03
C THR A 28 5.04 10.27 1.01
N LEU A 29 4.47 9.51 1.93
CA LEU A 29 5.22 8.83 2.99
C LEU A 29 5.86 7.52 2.51
N CYS A 30 5.14 6.70 1.74
CA CYS A 30 5.43 5.27 1.59
C CYS A 30 5.78 4.84 0.18
N ILE A 31 5.61 5.67 -0.86
CA ILE A 31 6.10 5.31 -2.19
C ILE A 31 7.61 5.49 -2.24
N ASP A 32 8.30 4.41 -2.54
CA ASP A 32 9.74 4.38 -2.73
C ASP A 32 10.09 4.37 -4.23
N ASN A 33 11.19 5.03 -4.58
CA ASN A 33 11.70 5.02 -5.95
C ASN A 33 12.47 3.73 -6.21
N TYR A 34 12.05 2.95 -7.19
CA TYR A 34 12.75 1.72 -7.62
C TYR A 34 13.71 1.94 -8.78
N HIS A 35 13.83 3.16 -9.29
CA HIS A 35 14.80 3.46 -10.34
C HIS A 35 16.19 3.68 -9.74
N VAL A 36 17.17 2.97 -10.28
CA VAL A 36 18.57 3.06 -9.84
C VAL A 36 19.15 4.41 -10.26
N ASP A 37 19.75 5.12 -9.31
CA ASP A 37 20.49 6.36 -9.61
C ASP A 37 21.86 6.02 -10.19
N SER A 38 22.13 6.46 -11.43
CA SER A 38 23.41 6.23 -12.10
C SER A 38 24.60 6.93 -11.44
N THR A 39 24.36 7.92 -10.58
CA THR A 39 25.41 8.62 -9.82
C THR A 39 25.95 7.80 -8.64
N GLU A 40 25.22 6.75 -8.25
CA GLU A 40 25.52 5.88 -7.09
C GLU A 40 26.16 4.56 -7.47
N ILE A 41 26.47 4.34 -8.77
CA ILE A 41 27.12 3.12 -9.24
C ILE A 41 28.49 2.97 -8.58
N GLY A 42 28.75 1.78 -8.03
CA GLY A 42 29.97 1.43 -7.30
C GLY A 42 29.98 1.89 -5.83
N ALA A 43 29.05 2.74 -5.40
CA ALA A 43 28.98 3.20 -4.02
C ALA A 43 28.36 2.14 -3.10
N LEU A 44 29.01 1.90 -1.97
CA LEU A 44 28.41 1.20 -0.81
C LEU A 44 27.85 2.24 0.14
N LYS A 45 26.57 2.11 0.50
CA LYS A 45 25.89 3.04 1.39
C LYS A 45 25.30 2.33 2.61
N ALA A 46 25.22 3.04 3.72
CA ALA A 46 24.36 2.71 4.84
C ALA A 46 23.12 3.57 4.78
N GLU A 47 21.98 2.94 4.86
CA GLU A 47 20.67 3.62 4.83
C GLU A 47 19.86 3.24 6.07
N ILE A 48 19.10 4.19 6.57
CA ILE A 48 18.10 3.97 7.60
C ILE A 48 16.77 4.35 6.98
N ASN A 49 15.81 3.45 7.02
CA ASN A 49 14.45 3.74 6.63
C ASN A 49 13.56 3.49 7.84
N ALA A 50 12.91 4.53 8.36
CA ALA A 50 12.11 4.45 9.56
C ALA A 50 10.80 5.21 9.41
N LEU A 51 9.73 4.66 9.96
CA LEU A 51 8.43 5.31 10.09
C LEU A 51 7.98 5.22 11.54
N THR A 52 7.75 6.35 12.19
CA THR A 52 7.05 6.40 13.47
C THR A 52 5.64 6.96 13.26
N PHE A 53 4.69 6.42 14.01
CA PHE A 53 3.29 6.72 13.78
C PHE A 53 2.47 6.67 15.07
N PHE A 54 1.42 7.46 15.06
CA PHE A 54 0.29 7.37 15.96
C PHE A 54 -0.98 7.42 15.10
N GLN A 55 -1.80 6.39 15.17
CA GLN A 55 -3.10 6.34 14.49
C GLN A 55 -4.16 5.91 15.48
N ASP A 56 -5.26 6.64 15.50
CA ASP A 56 -6.43 6.34 16.30
C ASP A 56 -7.66 6.15 15.40
N ASN A 57 -8.34 5.03 15.59
CA ASN A 57 -9.48 4.60 14.79
C ASN A 57 -10.72 4.50 15.69
N GLU A 58 -11.54 5.54 15.71
CA GLU A 58 -12.79 5.60 16.46
C GLU A 58 -13.93 4.97 15.64
N LEU A 59 -13.93 3.64 15.61
CA LEU A 59 -14.81 2.82 14.77
C LEU A 59 -15.87 2.11 15.62
N SER A 60 -16.88 2.83 16.04
CA SER A 60 -17.93 2.32 16.92
C SER A 60 -19.06 1.51 16.23
N GLY A 61 -18.96 1.34 14.91
CA GLY A 61 -19.98 0.68 14.10
C GLY A 61 -20.12 -0.84 14.30
N ASN A 62 -20.89 -1.47 13.42
CA ASN A 62 -21.15 -2.91 13.44
C ASN A 62 -20.16 -3.74 12.63
N LEU A 63 -19.33 -3.10 11.78
CA LEU A 63 -18.36 -3.77 10.91
C LEU A 63 -17.10 -4.14 11.66
N MET A 64 -16.57 -3.24 12.45
CA MET A 64 -15.30 -3.41 13.18
C MET A 64 -15.33 -2.65 14.50
N LYS A 65 -14.32 -2.90 15.34
CA LYS A 65 -14.10 -2.18 16.60
C LYS A 65 -13.03 -1.11 16.40
N GLY A 66 -13.12 -0.02 17.19
CA GLY A 66 -12.07 0.98 17.28
C GLY A 66 -10.80 0.44 17.96
N TYR A 67 -9.68 1.01 17.64
CA TYR A 67 -8.36 0.69 18.18
C TYR A 67 -7.36 1.81 17.89
N THR A 68 -6.32 1.88 18.71
CA THR A 68 -5.22 2.83 18.56
C THR A 68 -3.93 2.09 18.21
N LEU A 69 -3.16 2.61 17.27
CA LEU A 69 -1.87 2.08 16.82
C LEU A 69 -0.75 3.11 17.03
N PRO A 70 -0.13 3.19 18.21
CA PRO A 70 1.13 3.88 18.39
C PRO A 70 2.30 2.94 18.15
N GLY A 71 3.22 3.30 17.27
CA GLY A 71 4.33 2.41 16.95
C GLY A 71 5.39 3.03 16.06
N ALA A 72 6.33 2.18 15.72
CA ALA A 72 7.38 2.52 14.76
C ALA A 72 7.92 1.25 14.10
N TRP A 73 8.40 1.38 12.87
CA TRP A 73 9.30 0.39 12.28
C TRP A 73 10.58 1.06 11.80
N LEU A 74 11.65 0.26 11.75
CA LEU A 74 12.99 0.69 11.42
C LEU A 74 13.67 -0.36 10.53
N GLN A 75 14.25 0.07 9.41
CA GLN A 75 15.00 -0.76 8.48
C GLN A 75 16.42 -0.20 8.28
N PRO A 76 17.39 -0.49 9.16
CA PRO A 76 18.80 -0.25 8.87
C PRO A 76 19.26 -1.25 7.82
N LYS A 77 19.91 -0.75 6.75
CA LYS A 77 20.36 -1.59 5.63
C LYS A 77 21.63 -1.05 4.98
N LEU A 78 22.37 -1.94 4.36
CA LEU A 78 23.45 -1.64 3.43
C LEU A 78 22.91 -1.77 2.00
N THR A 79 23.29 -0.83 1.14
CA THR A 79 22.89 -0.85 -0.27
C THR A 79 24.11 -0.71 -1.16
N ILE A 80 24.12 -1.43 -2.27
CA ILE A 80 25.18 -1.36 -3.28
C ILE A 80 24.59 -1.51 -4.68
N THR A 81 25.08 -0.70 -5.60
CA THR A 81 24.78 -0.78 -7.04
C THR A 81 26.09 -1.05 -7.78
N PRO A 82 26.56 -2.33 -7.87
CA PRO A 82 27.86 -2.63 -8.45
C PRO A 82 27.96 -2.27 -9.94
N ILE A 83 26.83 -2.39 -10.65
CA ILE A 83 26.67 -2.01 -12.07
C ILE A 83 25.26 -1.43 -12.26
N PRO A 84 25.00 -0.66 -13.34
CA PRO A 84 23.69 -0.01 -13.57
C PRO A 84 22.48 -0.96 -13.56
N GLN A 85 22.73 -2.23 -13.88
CA GLN A 85 21.69 -3.25 -13.99
C GLN A 85 21.37 -3.95 -12.67
N ILE A 86 22.24 -3.90 -11.67
CA ILE A 86 22.09 -4.67 -10.42
C ILE A 86 22.12 -3.74 -9.23
N HIS A 87 21.08 -3.82 -8.39
CA HIS A 87 20.99 -3.17 -7.10
C HIS A 87 20.71 -4.21 -6.01
N ILE A 88 21.43 -4.12 -4.90
CA ILE A 88 21.33 -5.08 -3.79
C ILE A 88 21.18 -4.30 -2.48
N GLU A 89 20.24 -4.75 -1.65
CA GLU A 89 20.03 -4.26 -0.29
C GLU A 89 20.07 -5.42 0.69
N ALA A 90 20.69 -5.23 1.86
CA ALA A 90 20.69 -6.20 2.94
C ALA A 90 20.63 -5.50 4.30
N GLY A 91 19.79 -6.00 5.20
CA GLY A 91 19.57 -5.39 6.51
C GLY A 91 18.60 -6.16 7.37
N VAL A 92 17.89 -5.44 8.23
CA VAL A 92 16.84 -5.97 9.10
C VAL A 92 15.64 -5.05 9.11
N HIS A 93 14.45 -5.61 9.27
CA HIS A 93 13.23 -4.89 9.57
C HIS A 93 12.87 -5.12 11.04
N LEU A 94 12.71 -4.03 11.78
CA LEU A 94 12.34 -4.03 13.19
C LEU A 94 11.01 -3.30 13.33
N MET A 95 10.05 -3.87 14.06
CA MET A 95 8.73 -3.27 14.29
C MET A 95 8.38 -3.32 15.78
N LEU A 96 7.83 -2.23 16.28
CA LEU A 96 7.44 -2.06 17.67
C LEU A 96 6.08 -1.36 17.76
N PHE A 97 5.17 -1.93 18.54
CA PHE A 97 3.88 -1.33 18.87
C PHE A 97 3.71 -1.13 20.36
N HIS A 98 3.09 -0.02 20.75
CA HIS A 98 2.73 0.29 22.13
C HIS A 98 1.21 0.38 22.25
N GLY A 99 0.63 -0.35 23.21
CA GLY A 99 -0.81 -0.26 23.52
C GLY A 99 -1.76 -0.76 22.43
N ALA A 100 -1.23 -1.38 21.36
CA ALA A 100 -2.04 -1.88 20.27
C ALA A 100 -3.00 -2.98 20.74
N ASN A 101 -4.26 -2.86 20.34
CA ASN A 101 -5.26 -3.91 20.44
C ASN A 101 -5.08 -4.93 19.30
N ARG A 102 -5.98 -5.92 19.25
CA ARG A 102 -5.99 -6.87 18.14
C ARG A 102 -6.30 -6.17 16.83
N TYR A 103 -5.56 -6.54 15.79
CA TYR A 103 -5.87 -6.09 14.45
C TYR A 103 -7.24 -6.59 14.00
N PRO A 104 -8.07 -5.70 13.46
CA PRO A 104 -9.44 -6.04 13.10
C PRO A 104 -9.56 -6.79 11.76
N ASN A 105 -8.48 -6.96 10.99
CA ASN A 105 -8.52 -7.55 9.66
C ASN A 105 -8.01 -9.00 9.66
N TYR A 106 -8.64 -9.88 8.89
CA TYR A 106 -8.24 -11.27 8.70
C TYR A 106 -6.82 -11.42 8.14
N ALA A 107 -6.37 -10.52 7.28
CA ALA A 107 -5.00 -10.53 6.77
C ALA A 107 -3.96 -10.39 7.88
N TYR A 108 -4.31 -9.71 8.97
CA TYR A 108 -3.46 -9.57 10.15
C TYR A 108 -3.68 -10.69 11.17
N HIS A 109 -4.84 -11.33 11.16
CA HIS A 109 -5.18 -12.38 12.11
C HIS A 109 -4.20 -13.55 12.03
N ASP A 110 -3.78 -13.94 10.85
CA ASP A 110 -2.86 -15.05 10.66
C ASP A 110 -1.48 -14.71 11.19
N ILE A 111 -1.00 -13.50 10.92
CA ILE A 111 0.28 -13.02 11.46
C ILE A 111 0.21 -12.95 12.98
N ALA A 112 -0.87 -12.38 13.54
CA ALA A 112 -1.06 -12.29 14.98
C ALA A 112 -1.29 -13.64 15.65
N THR A 113 -1.98 -14.57 15.01
CA THR A 113 -2.22 -15.92 15.54
C THR A 113 -0.97 -16.78 15.45
N TRP A 114 -0.26 -16.68 14.36
CA TRP A 114 0.98 -17.41 14.11
C TRP A 114 2.14 -16.94 14.99
N LYS A 115 2.28 -15.63 15.18
CA LYS A 115 3.33 -15.02 16.03
C LYS A 115 2.89 -14.87 17.49
N GLY A 116 1.65 -15.18 17.80
CA GLY A 116 1.07 -15.06 19.14
C GLY A 116 1.05 -13.61 19.65
N ASN A 117 0.97 -13.46 20.97
CA ASN A 117 0.96 -12.15 21.63
C ASN A 117 2.28 -11.37 21.50
N GLN A 118 3.35 -12.00 21.03
CA GLN A 118 4.66 -11.36 20.86
C GLN A 118 4.64 -10.24 19.81
N TYR A 119 3.80 -10.36 18.79
CA TYR A 119 3.68 -9.34 17.75
C TYR A 119 3.18 -8.00 18.28
N GLN A 120 2.37 -8.00 19.33
CA GLN A 120 1.80 -6.79 19.93
C GLN A 120 2.58 -6.24 21.13
N ARG A 121 3.52 -7.01 21.70
CA ARG A 121 4.19 -6.67 22.96
C ARG A 121 5.71 -6.69 22.93
N GLY A 122 6.32 -6.81 21.79
CA GLY A 122 7.77 -6.91 21.69
C GLY A 122 8.29 -6.24 20.44
N VAL A 123 9.59 -6.36 20.22
CA VAL A 123 10.23 -6.01 18.96
C VAL A 123 10.09 -7.20 18.03
N HIS A 124 9.39 -6.99 16.93
CA HIS A 124 9.34 -7.95 15.85
C HIS A 124 10.50 -7.69 14.88
N ALA A 125 11.35 -8.68 14.65
CA ALA A 125 12.55 -8.56 13.84
C ALA A 125 12.54 -9.59 12.70
N LEU A 126 12.76 -9.10 11.48
CA LEU A 126 12.83 -9.92 10.26
C LEU A 126 14.11 -9.61 9.49
N PRO A 127 14.73 -10.59 8.82
CA PRO A 127 15.77 -10.30 7.85
C PRO A 127 15.20 -9.47 6.69
N TYR A 128 16.01 -8.55 6.16
CA TYR A 128 15.68 -7.75 5.01
C TYR A 128 16.72 -7.97 3.92
N PHE A 129 16.28 -8.39 2.75
CA PHE A 129 17.14 -8.58 1.59
C PHE A 129 16.37 -8.28 0.31
N ARG A 130 16.96 -7.49 -0.58
CA ARG A 130 16.42 -7.23 -1.92
C ARG A 130 17.55 -7.33 -2.95
N ALA A 131 17.30 -8.06 -4.02
CA ALA A 131 18.12 -8.04 -5.23
C ALA A 131 17.23 -7.56 -6.40
N GLN A 132 17.69 -6.53 -7.10
CA GLN A 132 16.97 -5.97 -8.24
C GLN A 132 17.85 -6.01 -9.49
N ALA A 133 17.27 -6.49 -10.58
CA ALA A 133 17.87 -6.49 -11.92
C ALA A 133 17.09 -5.56 -12.84
N ASN A 134 17.78 -4.60 -13.47
CA ASN A 134 17.19 -3.59 -14.35
C ASN A 134 17.60 -3.81 -15.79
N VAL A 135 16.62 -3.99 -16.67
CA VAL A 135 16.85 -4.15 -18.11
C VAL A 135 15.94 -3.16 -18.86
N ARG A 136 16.53 -2.04 -19.29
CA ARG A 136 15.77 -0.93 -19.93
C ARG A 136 14.64 -0.41 -19.04
N ASN A 137 13.39 -0.71 -19.41
CA ASN A 137 12.18 -0.27 -18.71
C ASN A 137 11.59 -1.37 -17.80
N LEU A 138 12.30 -2.46 -17.62
CA LEU A 138 11.89 -3.60 -16.80
C LEU A 138 12.79 -3.70 -15.58
N SER A 139 12.21 -3.78 -14.40
CA SER A 139 12.89 -4.12 -13.15
C SER A 139 12.32 -5.44 -12.63
N LEU A 140 13.21 -6.37 -12.33
CA LEU A 140 12.92 -7.65 -11.68
C LEU A 140 13.47 -7.59 -10.25
N VAL A 141 12.64 -7.89 -9.27
CA VAL A 141 12.98 -7.84 -7.85
C VAL A 141 12.81 -9.22 -7.24
N LEU A 142 13.77 -9.64 -6.44
CA LEU A 142 13.74 -10.86 -5.66
C LEU A 142 14.08 -10.55 -4.20
N GLY A 143 13.36 -11.16 -3.26
CA GLY A 143 13.45 -10.89 -1.83
C GLY A 143 12.39 -9.90 -1.40
N ASN A 144 12.73 -8.88 -0.60
CA ASN A 144 11.76 -7.86 -0.20
C ASN A 144 11.31 -7.00 -1.37
N LEU A 145 10.01 -6.92 -1.57
CA LEU A 145 9.39 -6.24 -2.71
C LEU A 145 9.30 -4.72 -2.47
N TYR A 146 9.05 -3.97 -3.52
CA TYR A 146 8.43 -2.64 -3.40
C TYR A 146 6.94 -2.87 -3.19
N GLY A 147 6.58 -3.19 -1.96
CA GLY A 147 5.25 -3.65 -1.57
C GLY A 147 4.35 -2.55 -1.01
N ALA A 148 3.23 -2.96 -0.43
CA ALA A 148 2.27 -2.10 0.23
C ALA A 148 1.79 -0.93 -0.66
N GLN A 149 2.00 0.34 -0.24
CA GLN A 149 1.57 1.52 -1.01
C GLN A 149 2.21 1.61 -2.40
N ASN A 150 3.38 1.01 -2.62
CA ASN A 150 4.05 1.03 -3.94
C ASN A 150 3.24 0.29 -5.01
N HIS A 151 2.40 -0.67 -4.64
CA HIS A 151 1.50 -1.35 -5.57
C HIS A 151 0.38 -0.43 -6.09
N GLN A 152 0.16 0.73 -5.47
CA GLN A 152 -0.82 1.75 -5.86
C GLN A 152 -2.24 1.18 -6.04
N LEU A 153 -2.61 0.25 -5.19
CA LEU A 153 -3.96 -0.31 -5.17
C LEU A 153 -4.96 0.70 -4.61
N ILE A 154 -6.21 0.62 -5.08
CA ILE A 154 -7.30 1.45 -4.54
C ILE A 154 -7.66 1.03 -3.12
N ARG A 155 -8.18 1.96 -2.30
CA ARG A 155 -8.52 1.73 -0.88
C ARG A 155 -9.41 0.49 -0.60
N PRO A 156 -10.40 0.14 -1.43
CA PRO A 156 -11.15 -1.10 -1.25
C PRO A 156 -10.34 -2.39 -1.44
N LEU A 157 -9.18 -2.34 -2.10
CA LEU A 157 -8.28 -3.49 -2.30
C LEU A 157 -7.09 -3.48 -1.34
N PHE A 158 -6.66 -2.31 -0.88
CA PHE A 158 -5.53 -2.17 0.05
C PHE A 158 -5.83 -1.10 1.11
N ASN A 159 -5.78 -1.50 2.38
CA ASN A 159 -5.87 -0.56 3.50
C ASN A 159 -4.49 0.08 3.76
N PRO A 160 -4.35 1.41 3.61
CA PRO A 160 -3.07 2.11 3.83
C PRO A 160 -2.46 1.88 5.23
N GLU A 161 -3.25 1.54 6.23
CA GLU A 161 -2.78 1.18 7.57
C GLU A 161 -1.79 0.00 7.55
N GLN A 162 -1.83 -0.85 6.51
CA GLN A 162 -0.86 -1.94 6.34
C GLN A 162 0.58 -1.43 6.18
N ASN A 163 0.79 -0.18 5.73
CA ASN A 163 2.12 0.44 5.75
C ASN A 163 2.70 0.60 7.16
N LEU A 164 1.84 0.58 8.20
CA LEU A 164 2.23 0.71 9.60
C LEU A 164 2.45 -0.64 10.27
N SER A 165 1.71 -1.65 9.85
CA SER A 165 1.45 -2.83 10.65
C SER A 165 1.76 -4.15 9.97
N ALA A 166 1.88 -4.20 8.64
CA ALA A 166 2.22 -5.42 7.93
C ALA A 166 3.74 -5.65 7.87
N ASP A 167 4.13 -6.91 7.82
CA ASP A 167 5.49 -7.29 7.49
C ASP A 167 5.84 -6.84 6.06
N PRO A 168 7.11 -6.52 5.78
CA PRO A 168 7.55 -6.25 4.42
C PRO A 168 7.26 -7.45 3.51
N GLU A 169 6.62 -7.19 2.39
CA GLU A 169 6.33 -8.23 1.40
C GLU A 169 7.62 -8.85 0.87
N MET A 170 7.61 -10.18 0.68
CA MET A 170 8.78 -10.93 0.24
C MET A 170 8.41 -11.92 -0.86
N GLY A 171 9.21 -11.99 -1.91
CA GLY A 171 9.01 -12.93 -3.01
C GLY A 171 9.62 -12.44 -4.30
N PHE A 172 8.80 -12.30 -5.34
CA PHE A 172 9.20 -11.88 -6.67
C PHE A 172 8.31 -10.74 -7.17
N GLN A 173 8.90 -9.74 -7.84
CA GLN A 173 8.16 -8.62 -8.44
C GLN A 173 8.74 -8.25 -9.80
N MET A 174 7.87 -7.90 -10.73
CA MET A 174 8.18 -7.38 -12.04
C MET A 174 7.51 -6.01 -12.23
N LEU A 175 8.34 -4.98 -12.42
CA LEU A 175 7.91 -3.60 -12.66
C LEU A 175 8.26 -3.22 -14.10
N LEU A 176 7.26 -2.79 -14.85
CA LEU A 176 7.44 -2.37 -16.25
C LEU A 176 6.88 -0.96 -16.45
N ASP A 177 7.75 -0.04 -16.84
CA ASP A 177 7.36 1.31 -17.24
C ASP A 177 7.50 1.52 -18.74
N ARG A 178 6.38 1.72 -19.37
CA ARG A 178 6.28 2.07 -20.79
C ARG A 178 5.44 3.34 -20.95
N ARG A 179 5.55 3.98 -22.10
CA ARG A 179 4.81 5.21 -22.38
C ARG A 179 3.30 5.09 -22.21
N ARG A 180 2.74 3.92 -22.50
CA ARG A 180 1.29 3.63 -22.46
C ARG A 180 0.85 2.68 -21.38
N VAL A 181 1.79 2.02 -20.72
CA VAL A 181 1.50 0.98 -19.74
C VAL A 181 2.48 1.12 -18.59
N HIS A 182 1.95 1.22 -17.40
CA HIS A 182 2.66 0.87 -16.16
C HIS A 182 2.13 -0.49 -15.71
N LEU A 183 3.02 -1.41 -15.33
CA LEU A 183 2.64 -2.74 -14.85
C LEU A 183 3.50 -3.08 -13.65
N ASP A 184 2.84 -3.50 -12.58
CA ASP A 184 3.42 -4.11 -11.40
C ASP A 184 2.78 -5.49 -11.24
N LEU A 185 3.59 -6.54 -11.31
CA LEU A 185 3.20 -7.93 -11.04
C LEU A 185 4.04 -8.44 -9.89
N TRP A 186 3.41 -9.06 -8.89
CA TRP A 186 4.15 -9.60 -7.75
C TRP A 186 3.58 -10.90 -7.23
N LEU A 187 4.45 -11.64 -6.57
CA LEU A 187 4.14 -12.76 -5.70
C LEU A 187 4.71 -12.42 -4.33
N ASN A 188 3.85 -12.32 -3.33
CA ASN A 188 4.23 -12.16 -1.92
C ASN A 188 4.02 -13.49 -1.20
N TRP A 189 5.11 -14.09 -0.71
CA TRP A 189 5.08 -15.31 0.06
C TRP A 189 4.91 -14.98 1.55
N GLN A 190 3.70 -15.13 2.07
CA GLN A 190 3.32 -14.65 3.39
C GLN A 190 3.64 -15.64 4.51
N SER A 191 3.55 -16.94 4.23
CA SER A 191 3.79 -18.01 5.21
C SER A 191 4.38 -19.21 4.52
N TYR A 192 5.54 -19.69 5.00
CA TYR A 192 6.19 -20.92 4.59
C TYR A 192 5.99 -21.98 5.67
N ILE A 193 5.85 -23.23 5.28
CA ILE A 193 5.66 -24.35 6.20
C ILE A 193 6.75 -25.39 6.07
N PHE A 194 7.08 -26.02 7.20
CA PHE A 194 7.80 -27.27 7.28
C PHE A 194 6.82 -28.42 7.49
N ASN A 195 7.24 -29.63 7.25
CA ASN A 195 6.45 -30.83 7.53
C ASN A 195 5.98 -30.83 8.99
N LEU A 196 4.68 -31.04 9.22
CA LEU A 196 4.00 -31.04 10.52
C LEU A 196 3.83 -29.67 11.20
N ASP A 197 4.00 -28.56 10.49
CA ASP A 197 3.65 -27.25 11.01
C ASP A 197 2.13 -27.12 11.26
N THR A 198 1.78 -26.30 12.26
CA THR A 198 0.40 -26.10 12.73
C THR A 198 -0.31 -24.92 12.09
N HIS A 199 0.29 -24.33 11.05
CA HIS A 199 -0.29 -23.24 10.25
C HIS A 199 -0.27 -23.61 8.77
N GLN A 200 -1.04 -22.90 7.97
CA GLN A 200 -1.10 -23.12 6.52
C GLN A 200 -0.05 -22.28 5.81
N GLU A 201 0.51 -22.81 4.74
CA GLU A 201 1.18 -22.02 3.72
C GLU A 201 0.24 -20.91 3.22
N ALA A 202 0.80 -19.74 2.91
CA ALA A 202 0.04 -18.65 2.35
C ALA A 202 0.87 -17.79 1.41
N PHE A 203 0.32 -17.47 0.26
CA PHE A 203 0.91 -16.50 -0.66
C PHE A 203 -0.16 -15.68 -1.36
N THR A 204 0.24 -14.50 -1.82
CA THR A 204 -0.61 -13.61 -2.65
C THR A 204 0.08 -13.32 -3.97
N VAL A 205 -0.65 -13.51 -5.06
CA VAL A 205 -0.28 -12.99 -6.38
C VAL A 205 -1.09 -11.73 -6.64
N GLY A 206 -0.41 -10.66 -7.03
CA GLY A 206 -1.07 -9.41 -7.36
C GLY A 206 -0.62 -8.83 -8.69
N ALA A 207 -1.49 -8.04 -9.29
CA ALA A 207 -1.18 -7.26 -10.47
C ALA A 207 -1.87 -5.88 -10.40
N ASN A 208 -1.11 -4.84 -10.73
CA ASN A 208 -1.65 -3.51 -11.02
C ASN A 208 -1.15 -3.07 -12.40
N ALA A 209 -2.07 -2.88 -13.33
CA ALA A 209 -1.78 -2.38 -14.66
C ALA A 209 -2.53 -1.06 -14.87
N THR A 210 -1.80 0.00 -15.24
CA THR A 210 -2.39 1.28 -15.63
C THR A 210 -2.16 1.53 -17.12
N LEU A 211 -3.24 1.63 -17.87
CA LEU A 211 -3.21 1.96 -19.30
C LEU A 211 -3.37 3.46 -19.49
N HIS A 212 -2.36 4.12 -20.05
CA HIS A 212 -2.38 5.56 -20.35
C HIS A 212 -2.91 5.80 -21.77
N TRP A 213 -4.05 6.46 -21.89
CA TRP A 213 -4.65 6.78 -23.18
C TRP A 213 -3.95 7.95 -23.88
N ASN A 214 -3.45 8.91 -23.11
CA ASN A 214 -2.68 10.02 -23.63
C ASN A 214 -1.25 9.59 -23.92
N ARG A 215 -0.79 9.87 -25.17
CA ARG A 215 0.63 9.64 -25.53
C ARG A 215 1.56 10.64 -24.86
N ASP A 216 1.09 11.84 -24.67
CA ASP A 216 1.85 12.95 -24.09
C ASP A 216 1.52 13.06 -22.60
N LYS A 217 2.48 12.67 -21.77
CA LYS A 217 2.38 12.76 -20.30
C LYS A 217 2.44 14.21 -19.78
N ALA A 218 2.85 15.19 -20.62
CA ALA A 218 2.87 16.59 -20.25
C ALA A 218 1.52 17.29 -20.40
N LYS A 219 0.52 16.66 -21.03
CA LYS A 219 -0.82 17.24 -21.11
C LYS A 219 -1.42 17.39 -19.73
N ALA A 220 -2.02 18.54 -19.46
CA ALA A 220 -2.67 18.82 -18.19
C ALA A 220 -3.77 17.81 -17.84
N LEU A 221 -4.47 17.28 -18.83
CA LEU A 221 -5.52 16.28 -18.67
C LEU A 221 -5.04 14.92 -19.13
N GLN A 222 -5.06 13.93 -18.21
CA GLN A 222 -4.65 12.55 -18.44
C GLN A 222 -5.84 11.61 -18.23
N TRP A 223 -5.99 10.64 -19.15
CA TRP A 223 -6.97 9.57 -19.08
C TRP A 223 -6.26 8.24 -18.90
N GLU A 224 -6.75 7.44 -17.94
CA GLU A 224 -6.14 6.18 -17.56
C GLU A 224 -7.21 5.11 -17.28
N THR A 225 -6.86 3.86 -17.52
CA THR A 225 -7.65 2.71 -17.09
C THR A 225 -6.80 1.90 -16.12
N PRO A 226 -7.03 1.99 -14.80
CA PRO A 226 -6.46 1.09 -13.82
C PRO A 226 -7.15 -0.28 -13.88
N LEU A 227 -6.36 -1.35 -13.85
CA LEU A 227 -6.79 -2.73 -13.76
C LEU A 227 -6.00 -3.38 -12.63
N GLN A 228 -6.69 -3.93 -11.63
CA GLN A 228 -6.05 -4.48 -10.43
C GLN A 228 -6.62 -5.85 -10.10
N ILE A 229 -5.76 -6.77 -9.69
CA ILE A 229 -6.16 -8.10 -9.23
C ILE A 229 -5.30 -8.55 -8.08
N LEU A 230 -5.91 -9.24 -7.13
CA LEU A 230 -5.29 -9.92 -6.00
C LEU A 230 -5.85 -11.33 -5.92
N LEU A 231 -4.99 -12.31 -5.81
CA LEU A 231 -5.34 -13.70 -5.58
C LEU A 231 -4.54 -14.19 -4.37
N GLN A 232 -5.22 -14.61 -3.31
CA GLN A 232 -4.61 -15.22 -2.13
C GLN A 232 -4.92 -16.71 -2.11
N HIS A 233 -3.89 -17.51 -1.90
CA HIS A 233 -3.99 -18.94 -1.70
C HIS A 233 -3.46 -19.32 -0.31
N ARG A 234 -4.13 -20.28 0.36
CA ARG A 234 -3.73 -20.82 1.67
C ARG A 234 -3.97 -22.31 1.70
N GLY A 235 -3.02 -23.04 2.26
CA GLY A 235 -3.06 -24.50 2.42
C GLY A 235 -2.70 -25.25 1.16
N GLY A 236 -2.85 -26.56 1.21
CA GLY A 236 -2.52 -27.45 0.09
C GLY A 236 -1.20 -28.18 0.24
N GLU A 237 -0.34 -27.75 1.17
CA GLU A 237 0.88 -28.42 1.56
C GLU A 237 0.63 -29.39 2.75
N GLN A 238 1.67 -30.08 3.20
CA GLN A 238 1.62 -31.03 4.29
C GLN A 238 1.58 -30.34 5.67
N ASP A 239 0.50 -29.64 5.95
CA ASP A 239 0.21 -29.11 7.28
C ASP A 239 -0.57 -30.12 8.14
N VAL A 240 -0.65 -29.87 9.45
CA VAL A 240 -1.45 -30.66 10.40
C VAL A 240 -2.70 -29.93 10.86
N THR A 241 -3.17 -28.97 10.08
CA THR A 241 -4.37 -28.20 10.38
C THR A 241 -5.61 -28.86 9.78
N ASP A 242 -6.75 -28.73 10.48
CA ASP A 242 -8.06 -29.13 9.95
C ASP A 242 -8.67 -28.06 9.00
N LEU A 243 -7.91 -27.00 8.69
CA LEU A 243 -8.34 -25.93 7.82
C LEU A 243 -8.22 -26.37 6.36
N GLY A 244 -9.31 -26.36 5.63
CA GLY A 244 -9.30 -26.63 4.19
C GLY A 244 -8.56 -25.57 3.37
N VAL A 245 -8.18 -25.93 2.16
CA VAL A 245 -7.60 -24.99 1.20
C VAL A 245 -8.53 -23.80 0.99
N GLN A 246 -7.96 -22.62 0.90
CA GLN A 246 -8.66 -21.35 0.61
C GLN A 246 -8.05 -20.69 -0.60
N THR A 247 -8.87 -20.31 -1.56
CA THR A 247 -8.44 -19.50 -2.72
C THR A 247 -9.42 -18.38 -2.96
N LEU A 248 -8.96 -17.16 -2.73
CA LEU A 248 -9.75 -15.94 -2.71
C LEU A 248 -9.20 -14.96 -3.74
N CYS A 249 -10.08 -14.27 -4.44
CA CYS A 249 -9.72 -13.30 -5.47
C CYS A 249 -10.48 -11.98 -5.27
N ASN A 250 -9.78 -10.87 -5.44
CA ASN A 250 -10.36 -9.55 -5.67
C ASN A 250 -9.89 -8.98 -7.00
N GLY A 251 -10.75 -8.25 -7.67
CA GLY A 251 -10.42 -7.55 -8.89
C GLY A 251 -11.06 -6.18 -8.95
N SER A 252 -10.44 -5.27 -9.70
CA SER A 252 -10.95 -3.94 -9.98
C SER A 252 -10.62 -3.53 -11.41
N ALA A 253 -11.58 -2.90 -12.06
CA ALA A 253 -11.39 -2.22 -13.33
C ALA A 253 -12.06 -0.85 -13.29
N GLY A 254 -11.36 0.19 -13.76
CA GLY A 254 -11.85 1.55 -13.59
C GLY A 254 -11.45 2.51 -14.70
N LEU A 255 -11.93 3.72 -14.55
CA LEU A 255 -11.52 4.89 -15.33
C LEU A 255 -11.03 5.96 -14.37
N ARG A 256 -9.90 6.56 -14.71
CA ARG A 256 -9.26 7.64 -13.95
C ARG A 256 -9.00 8.83 -14.86
N LEU A 257 -9.41 9.98 -14.40
CA LEU A 257 -9.14 11.27 -15.02
C LEU A 257 -8.31 12.10 -14.06
N THR A 258 -7.14 12.53 -14.49
CA THR A 258 -6.27 13.41 -13.71
C THR A 258 -6.03 14.72 -14.45
N TYR A 259 -6.37 15.83 -13.81
CA TYR A 259 -6.11 17.18 -14.29
C TYR A 259 -4.99 17.82 -13.46
N ARG A 260 -3.93 18.28 -14.12
CA ARG A 260 -2.78 18.98 -13.51
C ARG A 260 -2.69 20.41 -14.10
N PRO A 261 -3.29 21.40 -13.44
CA PRO A 261 -3.20 22.79 -13.89
C PRO A 261 -1.79 23.35 -13.64
N THR A 262 -1.44 24.40 -14.38
CA THR A 262 -0.17 25.14 -14.19
C THR A 262 -0.18 26.06 -12.97
N GLY A 263 -1.29 26.15 -12.24
CA GLY A 263 -1.47 27.01 -11.06
C GLY A 263 -0.78 26.48 -9.81
N LYS A 264 -0.46 27.39 -8.88
CA LYS A 264 0.21 27.04 -7.61
C LYS A 264 -0.74 26.53 -6.52
N LYS A 265 -2.04 26.88 -6.59
CA LYS A 265 -3.02 26.52 -5.55
C LYS A 265 -3.54 25.10 -5.70
N LEU A 266 -3.99 24.74 -6.88
CA LEU A 266 -4.42 23.38 -7.21
C LEU A 266 -3.27 22.70 -7.96
N THR A 267 -2.70 21.65 -7.38
CA THR A 267 -1.61 20.87 -7.98
C THR A 267 -2.15 19.76 -8.87
N SER A 268 -3.18 19.07 -8.41
CA SER A 268 -3.88 18.06 -9.19
C SER A 268 -5.33 17.89 -8.71
N LEU A 269 -6.17 17.47 -9.64
CA LEU A 269 -7.54 17.02 -9.40
C LEU A 269 -7.69 15.67 -10.09
N ARG A 270 -8.03 14.62 -9.34
CA ARG A 270 -8.24 13.25 -9.83
C ARG A 270 -9.68 12.86 -9.57
N ALA A 271 -10.35 12.34 -10.57
CA ALA A 271 -11.63 11.66 -10.44
C ALA A 271 -11.43 10.21 -10.90
N GLU A 272 -11.95 9.27 -10.14
CA GLU A 272 -11.80 7.85 -10.42
C GLU A 272 -13.09 7.11 -10.11
N THR A 273 -13.43 6.12 -10.94
CA THR A 273 -14.53 5.18 -10.72
C THR A 273 -14.08 3.76 -11.04
N ASN A 274 -14.48 2.81 -10.21
CA ASN A 274 -14.07 1.40 -10.31
C ASN A 274 -15.26 0.47 -10.08
N VAL A 275 -15.32 -0.60 -10.85
CA VAL A 275 -16.12 -1.79 -10.57
C VAL A 275 -15.21 -2.78 -9.86
N LEU A 276 -15.68 -3.36 -8.75
CA LEU A 276 -14.94 -4.32 -7.96
C LEU A 276 -15.65 -5.67 -7.95
N GLY A 277 -14.86 -6.73 -8.02
CA GLY A 277 -15.32 -8.10 -7.86
C GLY A 277 -14.62 -8.81 -6.73
N SER A 278 -15.33 -9.69 -6.04
CA SER A 278 -14.75 -10.67 -5.12
C SER A 278 -15.22 -12.08 -5.51
N TRP A 279 -14.31 -13.05 -5.39
CA TRP A 279 -14.60 -14.44 -5.71
C TRP A 279 -13.82 -15.37 -4.80
N GLN A 280 -14.56 -16.27 -4.12
CA GLN A 280 -14.03 -17.40 -3.36
C GLN A 280 -14.05 -18.63 -4.27
N GLN A 281 -12.92 -18.90 -4.93
CA GLN A 281 -12.80 -20.02 -5.86
C GLN A 281 -12.80 -21.36 -5.12
N HIS A 282 -12.20 -21.37 -3.92
CA HIS A 282 -12.18 -22.53 -3.04
C HIS A 282 -12.21 -22.09 -1.57
N GLY A 283 -12.84 -22.93 -0.72
CA GLY A 283 -12.88 -22.71 0.71
C GLY A 283 -14.18 -22.11 1.23
N THR A 284 -14.16 -21.71 2.51
CA THR A 284 -15.34 -21.23 3.24
C THR A 284 -15.06 -20.00 4.11
N LEU A 285 -13.96 -19.28 3.83
CA LEU A 285 -13.56 -18.11 4.64
C LEU A 285 -14.56 -16.97 4.51
N TRP A 286 -15.10 -16.76 3.31
CA TRP A 286 -16.18 -15.82 3.10
C TRP A 286 -17.53 -16.53 3.15
N PRO A 287 -18.58 -15.91 3.69
CA PRO A 287 -19.91 -16.50 3.79
C PRO A 287 -20.67 -16.52 2.46
N PHE A 288 -20.02 -16.16 1.36
CA PHE A 288 -20.54 -16.16 0.00
C PHE A 288 -19.41 -16.39 -1.02
N GLU A 289 -19.77 -16.92 -2.17
CA GLU A 289 -18.80 -17.26 -3.23
C GLU A 289 -18.38 -16.04 -4.07
N THR A 290 -19.32 -15.17 -4.42
CA THR A 290 -19.08 -14.03 -5.30
C THR A 290 -19.66 -12.73 -4.74
N GLY A 291 -19.00 -11.62 -5.04
CA GLY A 291 -19.48 -10.30 -4.66
C GLY A 291 -19.16 -9.24 -5.72
N LEU A 292 -19.93 -8.16 -5.70
CA LEU A 292 -19.77 -7.03 -6.60
C LEU A 292 -19.94 -5.71 -5.83
N ALA A 293 -19.06 -4.74 -6.11
CA ALA A 293 -19.15 -3.41 -5.55
C ALA A 293 -18.73 -2.34 -6.57
N LEU A 294 -19.05 -1.10 -6.25
CA LEU A 294 -18.65 0.10 -6.97
C LEU A 294 -17.89 1.01 -6.02
N HIS A 295 -16.85 1.65 -6.52
CA HIS A 295 -16.12 2.68 -5.81
C HIS A 295 -15.91 3.87 -6.73
N ALA A 296 -16.16 5.08 -6.22
CA ALA A 296 -15.89 6.31 -6.93
C ALA A 296 -15.32 7.34 -5.97
N GLY A 297 -14.39 8.17 -6.44
CA GLY A 297 -13.80 9.20 -5.61
C GLY A 297 -13.28 10.39 -6.42
N VAL A 298 -13.19 11.52 -5.76
CA VAL A 298 -12.53 12.73 -6.26
C VAL A 298 -11.51 13.16 -5.23
N ASN A 299 -10.29 13.38 -5.70
CA ASN A 299 -9.16 13.77 -4.89
C ASN A 299 -8.55 15.06 -5.44
N ALA A 300 -8.30 16.04 -4.59
CA ALA A 300 -7.66 17.31 -4.92
C ALA A 300 -6.41 17.49 -4.06
N VAL A 301 -5.27 17.77 -4.71
CA VAL A 301 -4.03 18.18 -4.04
C VAL A 301 -3.90 19.70 -4.16
N LEU A 302 -3.89 20.36 -3.01
CA LEU A 302 -3.80 21.80 -2.88
C LEU A 302 -2.43 22.20 -2.31
N PHE A 303 -1.86 23.28 -2.82
CA PHE A 303 -0.59 23.84 -2.35
C PHE A 303 0.57 22.82 -2.29
N ARG A 304 0.47 21.71 -3.04
CA ARG A 304 1.36 20.53 -3.11
C ARG A 304 1.25 19.54 -1.96
N ASP A 305 0.87 19.95 -0.77
CA ASP A 305 0.98 19.17 0.46
C ASP A 305 -0.37 18.82 1.08
N LEU A 306 -1.42 19.62 0.81
CA LEU A 306 -2.75 19.38 1.34
C LEU A 306 -3.56 18.54 0.36
N ASN A 307 -4.00 17.38 0.83
CA ASN A 307 -4.84 16.44 0.10
C ASN A 307 -6.27 16.48 0.65
N VAL A 308 -7.26 16.54 -0.22
CA VAL A 308 -8.68 16.44 0.13
C VAL A 308 -9.31 15.41 -0.80
N GLU A 309 -9.88 14.38 -0.22
CA GLU A 309 -10.59 13.33 -0.95
C GLU A 309 -12.01 13.19 -0.45
N VAL A 310 -12.93 13.00 -1.37
CA VAL A 310 -14.30 12.55 -1.08
C VAL A 310 -14.61 11.36 -1.97
N GLY A 311 -15.25 10.35 -1.41
CA GLY A 311 -15.55 9.15 -2.16
C GLY A 311 -16.76 8.41 -1.66
N TYR A 312 -17.11 7.40 -2.42
CA TYR A 312 -18.30 6.60 -2.18
C TYR A 312 -18.05 5.15 -2.59
N PHE A 313 -18.28 4.26 -1.65
CA PHE A 313 -18.30 2.82 -1.90
C PHE A 313 -19.73 2.30 -1.79
N SER A 314 -20.10 1.37 -2.68
CA SER A 314 -21.41 0.75 -2.67
C SER A 314 -21.31 -0.73 -3.04
N ALA A 315 -21.83 -1.58 -2.16
CA ALA A 315 -22.02 -3.01 -2.40
C ALA A 315 -23.51 -3.32 -2.33
N PRO A 316 -24.22 -3.34 -3.46
CA PRO A 316 -25.69 -3.47 -3.46
C PRO A 316 -26.17 -4.83 -2.93
N ARG A 317 -25.34 -5.87 -2.99
CA ARG A 317 -25.62 -7.19 -2.39
C ARG A 317 -24.53 -7.51 -1.37
N GLN A 318 -23.44 -8.08 -1.80
CA GLN A 318 -22.32 -8.54 -0.98
C GLN A 318 -21.00 -8.30 -1.70
N TYR A 319 -19.97 -8.05 -0.92
CA TYR A 319 -18.60 -7.89 -1.39
C TYR A 319 -17.64 -8.13 -0.21
N ALA A 320 -16.57 -8.88 -0.46
CA ALA A 320 -15.49 -9.11 0.49
C ALA A 320 -14.18 -8.61 -0.10
N ASN A 321 -13.32 -8.00 0.72
CA ASN A 321 -11.96 -7.65 0.35
C ASN A 321 -10.94 -8.50 1.10
N LEU A 322 -9.76 -8.68 0.49
CA LEU A 322 -8.63 -9.40 1.05
C LEU A 322 -7.81 -8.49 1.99
N PHE A 323 -7.35 -7.37 1.46
CA PHE A 323 -6.44 -6.45 2.15
C PHE A 323 -6.98 -5.03 2.28
N GLY A 324 -8.17 -4.76 1.75
CA GLY A 324 -8.83 -3.48 1.87
C GLY A 324 -9.33 -3.20 3.30
N SER A 325 -9.65 -1.94 3.58
CA SER A 325 -10.31 -1.62 4.85
C SER A 325 -11.63 -2.36 4.98
N PRO A 326 -11.95 -2.93 6.15
CA PRO A 326 -13.25 -3.56 6.43
C PRO A 326 -14.44 -2.63 6.21
N LEU A 327 -14.24 -1.31 6.21
CA LEU A 327 -15.27 -0.31 5.90
C LEU A 327 -15.71 -0.34 4.43
N PHE A 328 -14.94 -1.00 3.56
CA PHE A 328 -15.24 -1.29 2.16
C PHE A 328 -15.52 -2.78 1.93
N SER A 329 -16.18 -3.42 2.88
CA SER A 329 -16.61 -4.82 2.83
C SER A 329 -18.00 -4.96 3.43
N THR A 330 -18.74 -5.97 3.01
CA THR A 330 -20.05 -6.30 3.63
C THR A 330 -19.93 -7.29 4.79
N ILE A 331 -18.72 -7.83 5.02
CA ILE A 331 -18.46 -8.80 6.10
C ILE A 331 -18.08 -8.05 7.37
N SER A 332 -18.76 -8.35 8.48
CA SER A 332 -18.39 -7.85 9.79
C SER A 332 -17.22 -8.66 10.36
N ILE A 333 -16.16 -7.98 10.73
CA ILE A 333 -15.08 -8.56 11.53
C ILE A 333 -15.35 -8.45 13.05
N LYS A 334 -16.30 -7.58 13.44
CA LYS A 334 -16.77 -7.47 14.82
C LYS A 334 -17.72 -8.60 15.22
N HIS A 335 -18.54 -9.04 14.30
CA HIS A 335 -19.55 -10.10 14.48
C HIS A 335 -19.32 -11.17 13.43
N GLN A 336 -18.56 -12.21 13.79
CA GLN A 336 -18.16 -13.28 12.88
C GLN A 336 -19.39 -13.90 12.17
N GLY A 337 -19.27 -14.09 10.86
CA GLY A 337 -20.33 -14.65 10.01
C GLY A 337 -21.47 -13.68 9.63
N LYS A 338 -21.49 -12.46 10.18
CA LYS A 338 -22.53 -11.48 9.83
C LYS A 338 -22.18 -10.73 8.56
N VAL A 339 -23.12 -10.71 7.62
CA VAL A 339 -23.04 -9.97 6.35
C VAL A 339 -24.06 -8.84 6.35
N PHE A 340 -23.66 -7.67 5.89
CA PHE A 340 -24.52 -6.49 5.70
C PHE A 340 -24.81 -6.32 4.21
N GLU A 341 -26.06 -6.55 3.81
CA GLU A 341 -26.50 -6.33 2.43
C GLU A 341 -26.82 -4.86 2.16
N GLY A 342 -26.62 -4.45 0.90
CA GLY A 342 -26.92 -3.09 0.46
C GLY A 342 -26.10 -2.05 1.22
N MET A 343 -24.81 -2.32 1.38
CA MET A 343 -23.91 -1.46 2.12
C MET A 343 -23.44 -0.28 1.27
N HIS A 344 -23.41 0.88 1.88
CA HIS A 344 -22.88 2.12 1.32
C HIS A 344 -21.94 2.77 2.32
N THR A 345 -20.78 3.24 1.83
CA THR A 345 -19.80 3.96 2.65
C THR A 345 -19.35 5.23 1.94
N PRO A 346 -20.10 6.35 2.04
CA PRO A 346 -19.54 7.65 1.75
C PRO A 346 -18.41 7.95 2.71
N TYR A 347 -17.35 8.58 2.21
CA TYR A 347 -16.22 8.96 3.03
C TYR A 347 -15.59 10.28 2.57
N ALA A 348 -14.89 10.92 3.50
CA ALA A 348 -14.06 12.09 3.23
C ALA A 348 -12.72 11.94 3.96
N SER A 349 -11.66 12.41 3.33
CA SER A 349 -10.31 12.40 3.89
C SER A 349 -9.66 13.75 3.69
N VAL A 350 -8.99 14.25 4.73
CA VAL A 350 -8.12 15.43 4.65
C VAL A 350 -6.76 15.04 5.16
N GLY A 351 -5.76 15.19 4.33
CA GLY A 351 -4.39 14.82 4.63
C GLY A 351 -3.42 15.94 4.33
N TYR A 352 -2.36 16.02 5.13
CA TYR A 352 -1.21 16.88 4.90
C TYR A 352 0.04 16.02 4.84
N GLY A 353 0.75 16.05 3.71
CA GLY A 353 1.98 15.30 3.50
C GLY A 353 3.08 16.22 3.00
N HIS A 354 4.08 16.49 3.84
CA HIS A 354 5.18 17.41 3.51
C HIS A 354 6.52 16.71 3.49
N GLN A 355 7.28 16.88 2.42
CA GLN A 355 8.65 16.43 2.30
C GLN A 355 9.62 17.60 2.52
N PHE A 356 10.20 17.68 3.73
CA PHE A 356 11.21 18.70 4.06
C PHE A 356 12.49 18.53 3.26
N THR A 357 12.95 17.29 3.15
CA THR A 357 14.11 16.87 2.37
C THR A 357 13.83 15.46 1.81
N PRO A 358 14.66 14.92 0.90
CA PRO A 358 14.51 13.51 0.49
C PRO A 358 14.51 12.53 1.68
N ALA A 359 15.17 12.89 2.78
CA ALA A 359 15.32 12.03 3.96
C ALA A 359 14.24 12.24 5.04
N TYR A 360 13.43 13.30 5.00
CA TYR A 360 12.47 13.61 6.07
C TYR A 360 11.12 14.00 5.50
N ARG A 361 10.09 13.22 5.86
CA ARG A 361 8.70 13.43 5.43
C ARG A 361 7.77 13.37 6.64
N LEU A 362 6.84 14.31 6.71
CA LEU A 362 5.79 14.36 7.75
C LEU A 362 4.44 14.17 7.10
N GLY A 363 3.57 13.39 7.73
CA GLY A 363 2.19 13.21 7.32
C GLY A 363 1.23 13.36 8.49
N ALA A 364 0.04 13.87 8.20
CA ALA A 364 -1.10 13.85 9.11
C ALA A 364 -2.37 13.64 8.29
N GLN A 365 -3.32 12.87 8.80
CA GLN A 365 -4.55 12.55 8.09
C GLN A 365 -5.72 12.44 9.04
N VAL A 366 -6.88 12.89 8.60
CA VAL A 366 -8.19 12.66 9.23
C VAL A 366 -9.11 12.05 8.19
N ASP A 367 -9.74 10.94 8.53
CA ASP A 367 -10.73 10.24 7.70
C ASP A 367 -12.08 10.24 8.41
N LEU A 368 -13.14 10.47 7.66
CA LEU A 368 -14.52 10.36 8.07
C LEU A 368 -15.21 9.33 7.19
N TYR A 369 -15.98 8.43 7.80
CA TYR A 369 -16.75 7.41 7.10
C TYR A 369 -18.18 7.39 7.65
N ASP A 370 -19.15 7.18 6.78
CA ASP A 370 -20.51 6.85 7.20
C ASP A 370 -20.91 5.50 6.61
N THR A 371 -20.96 4.46 7.45
CA THR A 371 -21.31 3.11 7.02
C THR A 371 -22.81 2.90 7.14
N CYS A 372 -23.50 2.85 6.01
CA CYS A 372 -24.94 2.73 5.91
C CYS A 372 -25.34 1.34 5.41
N SER A 373 -26.28 0.68 6.09
CA SER A 373 -26.92 -0.56 5.65
C SER A 373 -28.33 -0.67 6.22
N LYS A 374 -29.33 -0.93 5.36
CA LYS A 374 -30.73 -1.19 5.74
C LYS A 374 -31.30 -0.21 6.77
N GLY A 375 -31.07 1.10 6.58
CA GLY A 375 -31.61 2.17 7.45
C GLY A 375 -30.81 2.45 8.72
N HIS A 376 -29.66 1.80 8.90
CA HIS A 376 -28.70 2.11 9.95
C HIS A 376 -27.52 2.86 9.35
N SER A 377 -27.09 3.94 10.00
CA SER A 377 -25.94 4.75 9.65
C SER A 377 -25.04 4.85 10.88
N ASN A 378 -23.71 4.72 10.67
CA ASN A 378 -22.71 4.87 11.71
C ASN A 378 -21.62 5.80 11.21
N LEU A 379 -21.56 6.99 11.80
CA LEU A 379 -20.45 7.92 11.56
C LEU A 379 -19.21 7.47 12.33
N LEU A 380 -18.13 7.30 11.62
CA LEU A 380 -16.86 6.80 12.11
C LEU A 380 -15.75 7.78 11.70
N PHE A 381 -14.69 7.87 12.50
CA PHE A 381 -13.54 8.68 12.12
C PHE A 381 -12.24 8.00 12.52
N ALA A 382 -11.18 8.35 11.82
CA ALA A 382 -9.81 8.00 12.15
C ALA A 382 -8.91 9.22 11.99
N PHE A 383 -7.84 9.30 12.77
CA PHE A 383 -6.80 10.28 12.57
C PHE A 383 -5.43 9.69 12.82
N GLY A 384 -4.41 10.23 12.15
CA GLY A 384 -3.05 9.76 12.32
C GLY A 384 -2.02 10.86 12.07
N VAL A 385 -0.85 10.68 12.70
CA VAL A 385 0.34 11.50 12.48
C VAL A 385 1.52 10.57 12.27
N TYR A 386 2.34 10.90 11.28
CA TYR A 386 3.39 10.02 10.76
C TYR A 386 4.66 10.80 10.48
N LEU A 387 5.81 10.24 10.85
CA LEU A 387 7.12 10.79 10.52
C LEU A 387 7.96 9.71 9.85
N ARG A 388 8.32 9.92 8.57
CA ARG A 388 9.26 9.07 7.81
C ARG A 388 10.65 9.68 7.82
N VAL A 389 11.65 8.86 8.13
CA VAL A 389 13.06 9.25 8.21
C VAL A 389 13.89 8.28 7.39
N CYS A 390 14.55 8.78 6.32
CA CYS A 390 15.28 7.96 5.36
C CYS A 390 16.67 8.53 5.02
N PRO A 391 17.60 8.76 6.00
CA PRO A 391 18.94 9.21 5.69
C PRO A 391 19.78 8.12 5.02
N SER A 392 20.66 8.55 4.11
CA SER A 392 21.59 7.70 3.39
C SER A 392 23.01 8.25 3.52
N PHE A 393 23.98 7.39 3.79
CA PHE A 393 25.39 7.74 4.02
C PHE A 393 26.27 6.90 3.12
N ILE A 394 27.13 7.54 2.32
CA ILE A 394 28.11 6.83 1.49
C ILE A 394 29.27 6.37 2.40
N LEU A 395 29.47 5.06 2.46
CA LEU A 395 30.56 4.44 3.24
C LEU A 395 31.84 4.27 2.38
N LYS A 396 31.65 3.95 1.08
CA LYS A 396 32.73 3.75 0.13
C LYS A 396 32.25 4.07 -1.29
N ARG A 397 33.11 4.69 -2.08
CA ARG A 397 32.96 4.89 -3.53
C ARG A 397 33.96 4.06 -4.30
#